data_5cbef4b1f62dc511d2ea6494a241f3fa
#
_entry.id   5cbef4b1f62dc511d2ea6494a241f3fa
#
_cell.length_a   1.000
_cell.length_b   1.000
_cell.length_c   1.000
_cell.angle_alpha   90.00
_cell.angle_beta   90.00
_cell.angle_gamma   90.00
#
_symmetry.space_group_name_H-M   'P 1'
#
loop_
_entity.id
_entity.type
_entity.pdbx_description
1 polymer ?
#
loop_
_entity_poly.entity_id
_entity_poly.type
_entity_poly.pdbx_seq_one_letter_code
_entity_poly.pdbx_strand_id
1 'polypeptide(L)'
;MISILTPTYNRCYVIQRLFESLKDQQASDFEWVVVDDGSTDNTPELFDDIVASAPFPVKYFSKENGGKHTALNIGVELCKSEWILIVDSDDFLTNEAVNVVSEKVAELNDDVVGVCFRKSNVDGDVIGMPLIDEVVAMTPTVAGHYYKGDLAYVFRKSAMLKCPFPVFDGEIFVPELCIWNKISDLGTILFYSGISFYRCEYLPDGYSANFKTNLRRNPKGFSYHYWDAIKRESTFKNKLKALLRWLQCKFYMVKK
;
A
#
# COMPACT_ATOMS: atom_id res chain seq x y z
N MET A 1 7.90 -6.45 -17.01
CA MET A 1 8.62 -6.01 -15.77
C MET A 1 7.64 -5.33 -14.81
N ILE A 2 7.72 -5.64 -13.51
CA ILE A 2 6.93 -5.07 -12.41
C ILE A 2 7.90 -4.35 -11.44
N SER A 3 7.53 -3.18 -10.90
CA SER A 3 8.23 -2.58 -9.79
C SER A 3 7.54 -2.98 -8.48
N ILE A 4 8.29 -3.57 -7.55
CA ILE A 4 7.84 -3.81 -6.17
C ILE A 4 8.31 -2.61 -5.36
N LEU A 5 7.37 -1.85 -4.78
CA LEU A 5 7.65 -0.65 -4.01
C LEU A 5 7.41 -0.90 -2.52
N THR A 6 8.44 -0.73 -1.72
CA THR A 6 8.40 -0.91 -0.26
C THR A 6 8.81 0.36 0.47
N PRO A 7 7.90 1.04 1.16
CA PRO A 7 8.27 2.03 2.17
C PRO A 7 8.73 1.33 3.45
N THR A 8 9.82 1.79 4.05
CA THR A 8 10.35 1.21 5.30
C THR A 8 10.73 2.30 6.31
N TYR A 9 10.65 1.97 7.60
CA TYR A 9 11.13 2.81 8.70
C TYR A 9 11.37 1.95 9.93
N ASN A 10 12.64 1.82 10.38
CA ASN A 10 13.05 1.02 11.53
C ASN A 10 12.55 -0.44 11.45
N ARG A 11 12.85 -1.13 10.35
CA ARG A 11 12.36 -2.49 10.05
C ARG A 11 13.47 -3.51 9.77
N CYS A 12 14.72 -3.24 10.17
CA CYS A 12 15.84 -4.18 9.96
C CYS A 12 15.54 -5.59 10.51
N TYR A 13 14.72 -5.71 11.55
CA TYR A 13 14.38 -6.96 12.21
C TYR A 13 13.37 -7.85 11.45
N VAL A 14 12.65 -7.32 10.45
CA VAL A 14 11.61 -8.06 9.69
C VAL A 14 11.78 -8.00 8.17
N ILE A 15 12.40 -6.96 7.62
CA ILE A 15 12.46 -6.74 6.16
C ILE A 15 13.25 -7.83 5.42
N GLN A 16 14.12 -8.54 6.11
CA GLN A 16 14.85 -9.69 5.58
C GLN A 16 13.89 -10.77 5.05
N ARG A 17 12.75 -11.00 5.69
CA ARG A 17 11.75 -11.96 5.23
C ARG A 17 11.17 -11.57 3.86
N LEU A 18 10.90 -10.28 3.65
CA LEU A 18 10.50 -9.80 2.33
C LEU A 18 11.61 -10.05 1.30
N PHE A 19 12.85 -9.71 1.62
CA PHE A 19 13.98 -9.95 0.71
C PHE A 19 14.10 -11.43 0.31
N GLU A 20 14.05 -12.36 1.26
CA GLU A 20 14.10 -13.80 0.96
C GLU A 20 12.92 -14.21 0.06
N SER A 21 11.70 -13.72 0.32
CA SER A 21 10.54 -14.02 -0.52
C SER A 21 10.67 -13.48 -1.95
N LEU A 22 11.42 -12.39 -2.14
CA LEU A 22 11.74 -11.86 -3.48
C LEU A 22 12.82 -12.68 -4.19
N LYS A 23 13.78 -13.23 -3.48
CA LYS A 23 14.77 -14.18 -4.05
C LYS A 23 14.12 -15.46 -4.54
N ASP A 24 13.07 -15.90 -3.87
CA ASP A 24 12.33 -17.13 -4.20
C ASP A 24 11.31 -16.95 -5.34
N GLN A 25 11.19 -15.74 -5.95
CA GLN A 25 10.26 -15.52 -7.04
C GLN A 25 10.62 -16.38 -8.27
N GLN A 26 9.61 -17.00 -8.88
CA GLN A 26 9.76 -17.81 -10.10
C GLN A 26 10.10 -16.94 -11.33
N ALA A 27 9.64 -15.69 -11.36
CA ALA A 27 9.97 -14.73 -12.41
C ALA A 27 11.10 -13.80 -11.96
N SER A 28 11.97 -13.42 -12.89
CA SER A 28 13.09 -12.48 -12.67
C SER A 28 12.86 -11.08 -13.26
N ASP A 29 11.75 -10.87 -13.98
CA ASP A 29 11.45 -9.59 -14.64
C ASP A 29 10.73 -8.62 -13.70
N PHE A 30 11.43 -8.23 -12.63
CA PHE A 30 10.99 -7.22 -11.67
C PHE A 30 12.18 -6.43 -11.10
N GLU A 31 11.89 -5.30 -10.48
CA GLU A 31 12.82 -4.55 -9.64
C GLU A 31 12.21 -4.35 -8.24
N TRP A 32 13.06 -4.23 -7.23
CA TRP A 32 12.66 -3.85 -5.87
C TRP A 32 13.13 -2.44 -5.55
N VAL A 33 12.18 -1.52 -5.34
CA VAL A 33 12.43 -0.13 -4.95
C VAL A 33 12.04 0.03 -3.49
N VAL A 34 13.02 0.37 -2.67
CA VAL A 34 12.83 0.59 -1.24
C VAL A 34 13.09 2.04 -0.90
N VAL A 35 12.12 2.68 -0.26
CA VAL A 35 12.28 4.04 0.26
C VAL A 35 12.26 3.99 1.77
N ASP A 36 13.43 4.25 2.35
CA ASP A 36 13.62 4.36 3.78
C ASP A 36 13.28 5.77 4.27
N ASP A 37 12.26 5.85 5.10
CA ASP A 37 11.73 7.08 5.68
C ASP A 37 12.56 7.56 6.89
N GLY A 38 13.89 7.48 6.79
CA GLY A 38 14.83 7.98 7.79
C GLY A 38 15.01 7.05 8.97
N SER A 39 15.24 5.75 8.73
CA SER A 39 15.53 4.78 9.78
C SER A 39 16.75 5.18 10.62
N THR A 40 16.68 4.85 11.89
CA THR A 40 17.73 5.08 12.90
C THR A 40 18.26 3.77 13.49
N ASP A 41 17.72 2.64 13.03
CA ASP A 41 18.21 1.30 13.31
C ASP A 41 19.21 0.85 12.23
N ASN A 42 19.60 -0.43 12.22
CA ASN A 42 20.54 -0.97 11.23
C ASN A 42 19.92 -1.23 9.85
N THR A 43 18.78 -0.59 9.49
CA THR A 43 18.16 -0.75 8.16
C THR A 43 19.10 -0.29 7.02
N PRO A 44 19.80 0.87 7.11
CA PRO A 44 20.70 1.30 6.05
C PRO A 44 21.84 0.28 5.79
N GLU A 45 22.51 -0.18 6.85
CA GLU A 45 23.62 -1.14 6.77
C GLU A 45 23.14 -2.49 6.19
N LEU A 46 21.95 -2.94 6.56
CA LEU A 46 21.34 -4.15 5.99
C LEU A 46 21.12 -4.01 4.48
N PHE A 47 20.73 -2.83 4.01
CA PHE A 47 20.53 -2.61 2.58
C PHE A 47 21.82 -2.50 1.77
N ASP A 48 22.96 -2.14 2.36
CA ASP A 48 24.27 -2.25 1.70
C ASP A 48 24.54 -3.73 1.31
N ASP A 49 24.27 -4.67 2.23
CA ASP A 49 24.43 -6.11 1.98
C ASP A 49 23.38 -6.65 0.99
N ILE A 50 22.13 -6.22 1.12
CA ILE A 50 21.04 -6.65 0.22
C ILE A 50 21.32 -6.21 -1.21
N VAL A 51 21.69 -4.95 -1.44
CA VAL A 51 22.00 -4.42 -2.78
C VAL A 51 23.19 -5.15 -3.42
N ALA A 52 24.20 -5.52 -2.61
CA ALA A 52 25.38 -6.23 -3.10
C ALA A 52 25.10 -7.70 -3.45
N SER A 53 24.11 -8.35 -2.81
CA SER A 53 23.85 -9.79 -2.93
C SER A 53 22.59 -10.18 -3.70
N ALA A 54 21.69 -9.23 -3.99
CA ALA A 54 20.42 -9.52 -4.65
C ALA A 54 20.61 -10.02 -6.09
N PRO A 55 19.89 -11.09 -6.51
CA PRO A 55 19.94 -11.61 -7.87
C PRO A 55 19.06 -10.81 -8.86
N PHE A 56 18.43 -9.75 -8.42
CA PHE A 56 17.55 -8.84 -9.18
C PHE A 56 17.88 -7.38 -8.86
N PRO A 57 17.46 -6.41 -9.69
CA PRO A 57 17.72 -5.01 -9.43
C PRO A 57 17.07 -4.53 -8.13
N VAL A 58 17.87 -4.00 -7.21
CA VAL A 58 17.43 -3.35 -5.98
C VAL A 58 17.82 -1.89 -6.02
N LYS A 59 16.87 -1.00 -5.69
CA LYS A 59 17.11 0.42 -5.52
C LYS A 59 16.72 0.84 -4.11
N TYR A 60 17.69 1.15 -3.28
CA TYR A 60 17.49 1.70 -1.95
C TYR A 60 17.69 3.22 -1.97
N PHE A 61 16.75 3.95 -1.37
CA PHE A 61 16.78 5.40 -1.24
C PHE A 61 16.36 5.82 0.16
N SER A 62 17.22 6.52 0.89
CA SER A 62 16.94 7.06 2.21
C SER A 62 16.58 8.55 2.13
N LYS A 63 15.62 8.98 2.95
CA LYS A 63 15.13 10.36 3.08
C LYS A 63 14.93 10.74 4.55
N GLU A 64 14.77 12.01 4.84
CA GLU A 64 14.33 12.45 6.16
C GLU A 64 12.91 11.91 6.47
N ASN A 65 12.66 11.55 7.74
CA ASN A 65 11.37 11.01 8.17
C ASN A 65 10.24 12.00 7.90
N GLY A 66 9.27 11.56 7.13
CA GLY A 66 8.07 12.33 6.77
C GLY A 66 6.81 11.47 6.69
N GLY A 67 6.93 10.18 7.01
CA GLY A 67 5.87 9.18 7.01
C GLY A 67 5.75 8.39 5.71
N LYS A 68 5.17 7.18 5.83
CA LYS A 68 4.98 6.20 4.74
C LYS A 68 4.48 6.83 3.43
N HIS A 69 3.54 7.75 3.52
CA HIS A 69 2.94 8.41 2.36
C HIS A 69 3.95 9.25 1.55
N THR A 70 4.93 9.88 2.21
CA THR A 70 5.99 10.63 1.53
C THR A 70 7.01 9.69 0.89
N ALA A 71 7.29 8.55 1.53
CA ALA A 71 8.13 7.50 0.96
C ALA A 71 7.48 6.89 -0.29
N LEU A 72 6.16 6.65 -0.26
CA LEU A 72 5.42 6.19 -1.44
C LEU A 72 5.49 7.19 -2.60
N ASN A 73 5.31 8.49 -2.35
CA ASN A 73 5.42 9.51 -3.40
C ASN A 73 6.78 9.44 -4.12
N ILE A 74 7.88 9.41 -3.36
CA ILE A 74 9.24 9.32 -3.91
C ILE A 74 9.42 7.97 -4.63
N GLY A 75 8.97 6.88 -4.01
CA GLY A 75 9.13 5.54 -4.56
C GLY A 75 8.47 5.37 -5.93
N VAL A 76 7.29 5.96 -6.13
CA VAL A 76 6.61 5.94 -7.44
C VAL A 76 7.46 6.62 -8.52
N GLU A 77 8.11 7.73 -8.22
CA GLU A 77 9.02 8.41 -9.16
C GLU A 77 10.22 7.52 -9.50
N LEU A 78 10.77 6.83 -8.51
CA LEU A 78 11.96 5.98 -8.62
C LEU A 78 11.71 4.66 -9.37
N CYS A 79 10.49 4.12 -9.36
CA CYS A 79 10.10 2.92 -10.09
C CYS A 79 10.27 3.11 -11.60
N LYS A 80 10.73 2.07 -12.30
CA LYS A 80 10.91 2.11 -13.77
C LYS A 80 9.77 1.48 -14.53
N SER A 81 9.07 0.51 -13.90
CA SER A 81 8.01 -0.24 -14.56
C SER A 81 6.71 0.54 -14.66
N GLU A 82 5.88 0.17 -15.62
CA GLU A 82 4.53 0.71 -15.78
C GLU A 82 3.61 0.31 -14.62
N TRP A 83 3.79 -0.87 -14.06
CA TRP A 83 2.99 -1.41 -12.98
C TRP A 83 3.78 -1.49 -11.68
N ILE A 84 3.19 -1.00 -10.60
CA ILE A 84 3.79 -0.92 -9.25
C ILE A 84 2.94 -1.73 -8.28
N LEU A 85 3.52 -2.80 -7.72
CA LEU A 85 2.99 -3.53 -6.58
C LEU A 85 3.54 -2.92 -5.29
N ILE A 86 2.66 -2.44 -4.41
CA ILE A 86 3.05 -1.92 -3.10
C ILE A 86 3.12 -3.08 -2.10
N VAL A 87 4.28 -3.25 -1.47
CA VAL A 87 4.50 -4.27 -0.45
C VAL A 87 5.08 -3.63 0.81
N ASP A 88 4.40 -3.82 1.93
CA ASP A 88 4.86 -3.31 3.22
C ASP A 88 6.10 -4.07 3.71
N SER A 89 6.96 -3.40 4.45
CA SER A 89 8.26 -3.94 4.88
C SER A 89 8.17 -5.09 5.90
N ASP A 90 7.02 -5.27 6.52
CA ASP A 90 6.69 -6.34 7.46
C ASP A 90 5.89 -7.50 6.84
N ASP A 91 5.59 -7.41 5.54
CA ASP A 91 4.87 -8.41 4.76
C ASP A 91 5.82 -9.18 3.82
N PHE A 92 5.30 -10.22 3.13
CA PHE A 92 6.07 -10.99 2.15
C PHE A 92 5.16 -11.59 1.07
N LEU A 93 5.75 -12.12 0.01
CA LEU A 93 5.06 -12.65 -1.15
C LEU A 93 5.27 -14.16 -1.28
N THR A 94 4.31 -14.86 -1.87
CA THR A 94 4.53 -16.23 -2.33
C THR A 94 5.40 -16.23 -3.59
N ASN A 95 6.00 -17.35 -3.94
CA ASN A 95 7.00 -17.43 -5.02
C ASN A 95 6.43 -17.24 -6.44
N GLU A 96 5.12 -17.33 -6.62
CA GLU A 96 4.43 -17.07 -7.89
C GLU A 96 3.94 -15.62 -8.06
N ALA A 97 4.10 -14.75 -7.06
CA ALA A 97 3.46 -13.43 -7.02
C ALA A 97 3.77 -12.56 -8.25
N VAL A 98 5.04 -12.48 -8.65
CA VAL A 98 5.45 -11.68 -9.82
C VAL A 98 4.88 -12.25 -11.11
N ASN A 99 4.86 -13.57 -11.28
CA ASN A 99 4.23 -14.23 -12.44
C ASN A 99 2.74 -13.89 -12.52
N VAL A 100 2.02 -14.09 -11.41
CA VAL A 100 0.58 -13.81 -11.34
C VAL A 100 0.29 -12.36 -11.69
N VAL A 101 1.00 -11.40 -11.09
CA VAL A 101 0.79 -9.98 -11.41
C VAL A 101 1.09 -9.71 -12.88
N SER A 102 2.23 -10.20 -13.40
CA SER A 102 2.64 -9.99 -14.80
C SER A 102 1.61 -10.52 -15.79
N GLU A 103 1.08 -11.72 -15.57
CA GLU A 103 0.02 -12.30 -16.39
C GLU A 103 -1.26 -11.46 -16.37
N LYS A 104 -1.70 -11.03 -15.16
CA LYS A 104 -2.96 -10.29 -15.02
C LYS A 104 -2.91 -8.88 -15.60
N VAL A 105 -1.73 -8.28 -15.72
CA VAL A 105 -1.58 -6.91 -16.27
C VAL A 105 -1.20 -6.90 -17.76
N ALA A 106 -0.76 -8.03 -18.34
CA ALA A 106 -0.20 -8.11 -19.69
C ALA A 106 -1.20 -7.70 -20.81
N GLU A 107 -2.48 -8.02 -20.63
CA GLU A 107 -3.53 -7.84 -21.66
C GLU A 107 -4.53 -6.72 -21.30
N LEU A 108 -4.21 -5.91 -20.27
CA LEU A 108 -5.11 -4.85 -19.83
C LEU A 108 -5.01 -3.63 -20.75
N ASN A 109 -6.17 -3.10 -21.11
CA ASN A 109 -6.27 -1.85 -21.85
C ASN A 109 -5.94 -0.63 -20.98
N ASP A 110 -5.84 0.54 -21.61
CA ASP A 110 -5.43 1.79 -20.94
C ASP A 110 -6.47 2.32 -19.94
N ASP A 111 -7.73 1.86 -20.03
CA ASP A 111 -8.78 2.25 -19.08
C ASP A 111 -8.59 1.60 -17.70
N VAL A 112 -7.80 0.51 -17.62
CA VAL A 112 -7.50 -0.14 -16.34
C VAL A 112 -6.30 0.53 -15.72
N VAL A 113 -6.52 1.21 -14.60
CA VAL A 113 -5.49 1.95 -13.85
C VAL A 113 -4.94 1.16 -12.65
N GLY A 114 -5.57 0.05 -12.31
CA GLY A 114 -5.13 -0.79 -11.20
C GLY A 114 -5.74 -2.19 -11.23
N VAL A 115 -5.04 -3.12 -10.61
CA VAL A 115 -5.54 -4.43 -10.25
C VAL A 115 -5.37 -4.66 -8.76
N CYS A 116 -6.21 -5.48 -8.19
CA CYS A 116 -6.20 -5.72 -6.76
C CYS A 116 -6.40 -7.20 -6.46
N PHE A 117 -5.69 -7.69 -5.46
CA PHE A 117 -5.71 -9.08 -5.02
C PHE A 117 -6.03 -9.17 -3.53
N ARG A 118 -6.33 -10.38 -3.06
CA ARG A 118 -6.60 -10.64 -1.66
C ARG A 118 -5.30 -10.82 -0.88
N LYS A 119 -5.29 -10.39 0.39
CA LYS A 119 -4.20 -10.71 1.32
C LYS A 119 -4.60 -11.91 2.19
N SER A 120 -3.59 -12.65 2.62
CA SER A 120 -3.71 -13.75 3.60
C SER A 120 -2.79 -13.50 4.78
N ASN A 121 -3.07 -14.15 5.91
CA ASN A 121 -2.14 -14.21 7.03
C ASN A 121 -0.89 -15.03 6.68
N VAL A 122 0.05 -15.12 7.60
CA VAL A 122 1.30 -15.86 7.43
C VAL A 122 1.08 -17.37 7.16
N ASP A 123 -0.01 -17.94 7.66
CA ASP A 123 -0.38 -19.34 7.48
C ASP A 123 -1.08 -19.61 6.13
N GLY A 124 -1.44 -18.55 5.40
CA GLY A 124 -2.10 -18.63 4.11
C GLY A 124 -3.62 -18.50 4.16
N ASP A 125 -4.22 -18.31 5.35
CA ASP A 125 -5.65 -18.07 5.46
C ASP A 125 -6.01 -16.68 4.96
N VAL A 126 -6.97 -16.59 4.05
CA VAL A 126 -7.41 -15.31 3.50
C VAL A 126 -8.03 -14.42 4.58
N ILE A 127 -7.67 -13.14 4.56
CA ILE A 127 -8.21 -12.15 5.50
C ILE A 127 -9.54 -11.63 4.98
N GLY A 128 -10.60 -11.74 5.80
CA GLY A 128 -11.96 -11.28 5.46
C GLY A 128 -12.79 -12.34 4.75
N MET A 129 -13.48 -11.97 3.67
CA MET A 129 -14.35 -12.89 2.92
C MET A 129 -13.55 -14.02 2.25
N PRO A 130 -14.10 -15.24 2.14
CA PRO A 130 -13.47 -16.34 1.41
C PRO A 130 -13.09 -15.96 -0.02
N LEU A 131 -12.12 -16.69 -0.61
CA LEU A 131 -11.77 -16.52 -2.02
C LEU A 131 -12.93 -17.01 -2.90
N ILE A 132 -13.22 -16.24 -3.95
CA ILE A 132 -14.23 -16.54 -4.97
C ILE A 132 -13.54 -16.30 -6.31
N ASP A 133 -13.60 -17.27 -7.21
CA ASP A 133 -12.96 -17.14 -8.53
C ASP A 133 -13.79 -16.24 -9.45
N GLU A 134 -13.65 -14.95 -9.23
CA GLU A 134 -14.28 -13.90 -10.03
C GLU A 134 -13.37 -12.67 -10.19
N VAL A 135 -13.62 -11.91 -11.25
CA VAL A 135 -12.97 -10.62 -11.51
C VAL A 135 -14.05 -9.54 -11.56
N VAL A 136 -13.99 -8.58 -10.67
CA VAL A 136 -15.02 -7.54 -10.53
C VAL A 136 -14.40 -6.14 -10.58
N ALA A 137 -15.00 -5.25 -11.36
CA ALA A 137 -14.66 -3.83 -11.33
C ALA A 137 -15.41 -3.13 -10.19
N MET A 138 -14.69 -2.50 -9.27
CA MET A 138 -15.27 -1.72 -8.18
C MET A 138 -14.33 -0.63 -7.67
N THR A 139 -14.85 0.29 -6.87
CA THR A 139 -14.01 1.28 -6.20
C THR A 139 -13.39 0.70 -4.92
N PRO A 140 -12.23 1.20 -4.45
CA PRO A 140 -11.59 0.73 -3.22
C PRO A 140 -12.47 0.84 -1.98
N THR A 141 -13.33 1.87 -1.87
CA THR A 141 -14.30 1.98 -0.77
C THR A 141 -15.31 0.83 -0.79
N VAL A 142 -15.86 0.49 -1.97
CA VAL A 142 -16.81 -0.64 -2.11
C VAL A 142 -16.11 -1.96 -1.81
N ALA A 143 -14.89 -2.15 -2.34
CA ALA A 143 -14.10 -3.35 -2.10
C ALA A 143 -13.79 -3.59 -0.61
N GLY A 144 -13.44 -2.53 0.13
CA GLY A 144 -13.20 -2.63 1.57
C GLY A 144 -14.43 -3.09 2.35
N HIS A 145 -15.63 -2.63 1.97
CA HIS A 145 -16.89 -3.10 2.56
C HIS A 145 -17.27 -4.51 2.15
N TYR A 146 -16.99 -4.88 0.90
CA TYR A 146 -17.32 -6.19 0.36
C TYR A 146 -16.41 -7.27 0.92
N TYR A 147 -15.10 -7.12 0.79
CA TYR A 147 -14.13 -8.15 1.18
C TYR A 147 -13.86 -8.20 2.69
N LYS A 148 -14.02 -7.10 3.40
CA LYS A 148 -13.80 -6.99 4.86
C LYS A 148 -12.42 -7.47 5.32
N GLY A 149 -11.43 -7.29 4.47
CA GLY A 149 -10.04 -7.68 4.69
C GLY A 149 -9.09 -6.77 3.95
N ASP A 150 -7.81 -6.89 4.25
CA ASP A 150 -6.78 -6.12 3.58
C ASP A 150 -6.58 -6.59 2.14
N LEU A 151 -6.18 -5.66 1.30
CA LEU A 151 -6.11 -5.84 -0.15
C LEU A 151 -4.72 -5.44 -0.67
N ALA A 152 -4.20 -6.20 -1.63
CA ALA A 152 -2.94 -5.94 -2.30
C ALA A 152 -3.18 -5.21 -3.62
N TYR A 153 -2.77 -3.95 -3.69
CA TYR A 153 -2.97 -3.11 -4.86
C TYR A 153 -1.74 -3.07 -5.75
N VAL A 154 -1.99 -3.18 -7.05
CA VAL A 154 -1.03 -2.91 -8.12
C VAL A 154 -1.61 -1.79 -8.97
N PHE A 155 -0.88 -0.70 -9.13
CA PHE A 155 -1.36 0.45 -9.90
C PHE A 155 -0.46 0.77 -11.07
N ARG A 156 -1.04 1.37 -12.13
CA ARG A 156 -0.22 2.02 -13.15
C ARG A 156 0.56 3.18 -12.52
N LYS A 157 1.86 3.24 -12.81
CA LYS A 157 2.73 4.34 -12.39
C LYS A 157 2.15 5.70 -12.79
N SER A 158 1.65 5.82 -14.01
CA SER A 158 1.05 7.05 -14.53
C SER A 158 -0.16 7.53 -13.73
N ALA A 159 -0.97 6.62 -13.18
CA ALA A 159 -2.10 6.94 -12.32
C ALA A 159 -1.66 7.38 -10.92
N MET A 160 -0.65 6.70 -10.36
CA MET A 160 -0.07 7.10 -9.06
C MET A 160 0.57 8.49 -9.12
N LEU A 161 1.31 8.80 -10.18
CA LEU A 161 1.91 10.12 -10.39
C LEU A 161 0.89 11.25 -10.49
N LYS A 162 -0.31 10.98 -11.02
CA LYS A 162 -1.43 11.95 -11.07
C LYS A 162 -2.14 12.12 -9.72
N CYS A 163 -1.97 11.17 -8.81
CA CYS A 163 -2.64 11.14 -7.51
C CYS A 163 -1.64 11.02 -6.35
N PRO A 164 -0.68 11.94 -6.18
CA PRO A 164 0.26 11.88 -5.08
C PRO A 164 -0.46 12.05 -3.73
N PHE A 165 0.12 11.45 -2.70
CA PHE A 165 -0.32 11.71 -1.32
C PHE A 165 -0.07 13.17 -0.95
N PRO A 166 -1.04 13.85 -0.33
CA PRO A 166 -0.81 15.18 0.23
C PRO A 166 0.17 15.11 1.40
N VAL A 167 1.01 16.11 1.52
CA VAL A 167 1.93 16.28 2.64
C VAL A 167 1.41 17.41 3.53
N PHE A 168 1.33 17.15 4.83
CA PHE A 168 0.88 18.12 5.82
C PHE A 168 2.01 18.40 6.82
N ASP A 169 2.38 19.65 6.95
CA ASP A 169 3.43 20.06 7.88
C ASP A 169 3.14 19.58 9.33
N GLY A 170 4.12 18.92 9.93
CA GLY A 170 4.06 18.33 11.27
C GLY A 170 3.21 17.04 11.38
N GLU A 171 2.85 16.40 10.26
CA GLU A 171 2.14 15.11 10.24
C GLU A 171 2.86 14.06 9.38
N ILE A 172 2.89 12.84 9.87
CA ILE A 172 3.63 11.71 9.27
C ILE A 172 2.72 10.59 8.77
N PHE A 173 1.41 10.82 8.68
CA PHE A 173 0.47 9.79 8.25
C PHE A 173 -0.73 10.35 7.48
N VAL A 174 -1.01 9.76 6.33
CA VAL A 174 -2.24 9.92 5.55
C VAL A 174 -2.80 8.54 5.22
N PRO A 175 -4.08 8.22 5.52
CA PRO A 175 -4.68 6.94 5.15
C PRO A 175 -4.67 6.72 3.63
N GLU A 176 -4.21 5.56 3.19
CA GLU A 176 -4.00 5.25 1.77
C GLU A 176 -5.29 5.22 0.95
N LEU A 177 -6.39 4.73 1.53
CA LEU A 177 -7.66 4.54 0.85
C LEU A 177 -8.15 5.78 0.09
N CYS A 178 -7.90 7.00 0.61
CA CYS A 178 -8.30 8.22 -0.08
C CYS A 178 -7.53 8.46 -1.38
N ILE A 179 -6.31 7.94 -1.50
CA ILE A 179 -5.53 8.01 -2.74
C ILE A 179 -5.94 6.88 -3.69
N TRP A 180 -6.14 5.66 -3.18
CA TRP A 180 -6.65 4.56 -4.00
C TRP A 180 -7.99 4.89 -4.64
N ASN A 181 -8.87 5.57 -3.90
CA ASN A 181 -10.12 6.09 -4.45
C ASN A 181 -9.91 7.16 -5.54
N LYS A 182 -8.95 8.07 -5.38
CA LYS A 182 -8.64 9.05 -6.43
C LYS A 182 -8.06 8.40 -7.68
N ILE A 183 -7.25 7.35 -7.53
CA ILE A 183 -6.77 6.57 -8.66
C ILE A 183 -7.96 5.92 -9.38
N SER A 184 -8.96 5.42 -8.65
CA SER A 184 -10.18 4.85 -9.27
C SER A 184 -11.07 5.89 -10.00
N ASP A 185 -10.86 7.19 -9.77
CA ASP A 185 -11.51 8.24 -10.57
C ASP A 185 -10.87 8.43 -11.96
N LEU A 186 -9.66 7.90 -12.17
CA LEU A 186 -8.94 7.99 -13.44
C LEU A 186 -9.23 6.82 -14.37
N GLY A 187 -9.81 5.72 -13.87
CA GLY A 187 -10.10 4.53 -14.64
C GLY A 187 -10.54 3.35 -13.79
N THR A 188 -10.61 2.19 -14.38
CA THR A 188 -11.12 0.97 -13.75
C THR A 188 -10.06 0.31 -12.86
N ILE A 189 -10.47 -0.20 -11.69
CA ILE A 189 -9.69 -1.13 -10.88
C ILE A 189 -10.39 -2.49 -10.91
N LEU A 190 -9.65 -3.54 -11.32
CA LEU A 190 -10.13 -4.91 -11.36
C LEU A 190 -9.70 -5.67 -10.11
N PHE A 191 -10.64 -6.31 -9.43
CA PHE A 191 -10.42 -7.10 -8.22
C PHE A 191 -10.47 -8.58 -8.55
N TYR A 192 -9.34 -9.27 -8.42
CA TYR A 192 -9.18 -10.70 -8.59
C TYR A 192 -9.45 -11.40 -7.26
N SER A 193 -10.71 -11.75 -7.02
CA SER A 193 -11.23 -12.21 -5.72
C SER A 193 -10.75 -13.63 -5.35
N GLY A 194 -10.33 -14.43 -6.32
CA GLY A 194 -9.85 -15.80 -6.14
C GLY A 194 -8.35 -15.94 -5.93
N ILE A 195 -7.59 -14.83 -5.93
CA ILE A 195 -6.12 -14.85 -5.92
C ILE A 195 -5.58 -14.19 -4.65
N SER A 196 -4.66 -14.89 -3.94
CA SER A 196 -3.97 -14.38 -2.76
C SER A 196 -2.53 -14.89 -2.71
N PHE A 197 -1.60 -14.05 -3.12
CA PHE A 197 -0.15 -14.29 -3.08
C PHE A 197 0.57 -13.41 -2.05
N TYR A 198 -0.13 -12.49 -1.42
CA TYR A 198 0.42 -11.53 -0.47
C TYR A 198 0.15 -12.01 0.97
N ARG A 199 1.21 -12.16 1.76
CA ARG A 199 1.18 -12.60 3.14
C ARG A 199 1.44 -11.42 4.06
N CYS A 200 0.52 -11.13 4.98
CA CYS A 200 0.68 -10.06 5.94
C CYS A 200 0.67 -10.53 7.38
N GLU A 201 1.42 -9.80 8.20
CA GLU A 201 1.50 -9.98 9.63
C GLU A 201 1.14 -8.69 10.36
N TYR A 202 0.23 -8.78 11.33
CA TYR A 202 -0.14 -7.63 12.16
C TYR A 202 0.82 -7.50 13.35
N LEU A 203 1.76 -6.59 13.24
CA LEU A 203 2.71 -6.32 14.31
C LEU A 203 2.13 -5.37 15.37
N PRO A 204 2.54 -5.50 16.66
CA PRO A 204 2.05 -4.64 17.74
C PRO A 204 2.39 -3.16 17.57
N ASP A 205 3.48 -2.85 16.86
CA ASP A 205 3.93 -1.49 16.55
C ASP A 205 3.37 -0.94 15.22
N GLY A 206 2.52 -1.71 14.54
CA GLY A 206 1.87 -1.34 13.29
C GLY A 206 0.88 -0.17 13.44
N TYR A 207 0.60 0.52 12.34
CA TYR A 207 -0.35 1.65 12.32
C TYR A 207 -1.76 1.25 12.75
N SER A 208 -2.22 0.05 12.40
CA SER A 208 -3.55 -0.47 12.74
C SER A 208 -3.75 -0.62 14.24
N ALA A 209 -2.73 -1.10 14.96
CA ALA A 209 -2.77 -1.25 16.42
C ALA A 209 -2.87 0.10 17.15
N ASN A 210 -2.36 1.18 16.56
CA ASN A 210 -2.22 2.50 17.18
C ASN A 210 -3.19 3.56 16.62
N PHE A 211 -4.33 3.15 16.05
CA PHE A 211 -5.28 4.03 15.36
C PHE A 211 -5.65 5.31 16.10
N LYS A 212 -6.03 5.24 17.41
CA LYS A 212 -6.45 6.42 18.17
C LYS A 212 -5.33 7.45 18.34
N THR A 213 -4.11 6.98 18.55
CA THR A 213 -2.91 7.81 18.69
C THR A 213 -2.58 8.45 17.35
N ASN A 214 -2.62 7.68 16.27
CA ASN A 214 -2.37 8.15 14.91
C ASN A 214 -3.38 9.23 14.48
N LEU A 215 -4.67 9.04 14.79
CA LEU A 215 -5.72 10.02 14.51
C LEU A 215 -5.46 11.37 15.22
N ARG A 216 -4.96 11.36 16.46
CA ARG A 216 -4.64 12.58 17.22
C ARG A 216 -3.38 13.26 16.71
N ARG A 217 -2.39 12.48 16.30
CA ARG A 217 -1.10 13.00 15.83
C ARG A 217 -1.18 13.56 14.40
N ASN A 218 -2.08 13.01 13.57
CA ASN A 218 -2.19 13.31 12.15
C ASN A 218 -3.61 13.76 11.72
N PRO A 219 -4.20 14.77 12.41
CA PRO A 219 -5.59 15.12 12.18
C PRO A 219 -5.88 15.72 10.79
N LYS A 220 -4.90 16.38 10.13
CA LYS A 220 -5.06 16.91 8.78
C LYS A 220 -5.15 15.76 7.75
N GLY A 221 -4.23 14.77 7.83
CA GLY A 221 -4.24 13.59 6.96
C GLY A 221 -5.53 12.78 7.10
N PHE A 222 -5.97 12.53 8.34
CA PHE A 222 -7.25 11.87 8.58
C PHE A 222 -8.46 12.72 8.18
N SER A 223 -8.42 14.04 8.35
CA SER A 223 -9.49 14.94 7.88
C SER A 223 -9.64 14.89 6.36
N TYR A 224 -8.52 14.84 5.64
CA TYR A 224 -8.52 14.68 4.19
C TYR A 224 -9.16 13.35 3.77
N HIS A 225 -8.80 12.25 4.40
CA HIS A 225 -9.39 10.94 4.17
C HIS A 225 -10.90 10.91 4.47
N TYR A 226 -11.34 11.40 5.64
CA TYR A 226 -12.76 11.34 6.00
C TYR A 226 -13.62 12.28 5.15
N TRP A 227 -13.06 13.39 4.66
CA TRP A 227 -13.77 14.26 3.70
C TRP A 227 -14.00 13.55 2.36
N ASP A 228 -13.04 12.76 1.88
CA ASP A 228 -13.22 11.91 0.71
C ASP A 228 -14.24 10.78 0.99
N ALA A 229 -14.15 10.14 2.14
CA ALA A 229 -15.08 9.07 2.55
C ALA A 229 -16.54 9.54 2.61
N ILE A 230 -16.83 10.76 3.12
CA ILE A 230 -18.19 11.32 3.14
C ILE A 230 -18.82 11.33 1.74
N LYS A 231 -18.03 11.59 0.72
CA LYS A 231 -18.50 11.67 -0.67
C LYS A 231 -18.72 10.27 -1.28
N ARG A 232 -17.88 9.28 -0.90
CA ARG A 232 -17.82 7.96 -1.53
C ARG A 232 -18.66 6.90 -0.87
N GLU A 233 -18.97 7.05 0.41
CA GLU A 233 -19.81 6.10 1.13
C GLU A 233 -21.23 6.09 0.53
N SER A 234 -21.78 4.89 0.35
CA SER A 234 -23.11 4.70 -0.23
C SER A 234 -24.24 4.83 0.79
N THR A 235 -23.99 4.42 2.04
CA THR A 235 -25.03 4.40 3.08
C THR A 235 -24.98 5.66 3.95
N PHE A 236 -26.17 6.16 4.35
CA PHE A 236 -26.28 7.29 5.28
C PHE A 236 -25.51 7.04 6.59
N LYS A 237 -25.60 5.81 7.12
CA LYS A 237 -24.89 5.40 8.34
C LYS A 237 -23.36 5.59 8.21
N ASN A 238 -22.77 5.18 7.11
CA ASN A 238 -21.34 5.30 6.88
C ASN A 238 -20.92 6.74 6.61
N LYS A 239 -21.73 7.49 5.86
CA LYS A 239 -21.53 8.95 5.69
C LYS A 239 -21.52 9.68 7.02
N LEU A 240 -22.48 9.37 7.90
CA LEU A 240 -22.55 9.97 9.24
C LEU A 240 -21.32 9.60 10.10
N LYS A 241 -20.86 8.34 10.05
CA LYS A 241 -19.63 7.94 10.74
C LYS A 241 -18.40 8.72 10.22
N ALA A 242 -18.27 8.85 8.91
CA ALA A 242 -17.18 9.61 8.29
C ALA A 242 -17.24 11.10 8.70
N LEU A 243 -18.44 11.70 8.71
CA LEU A 243 -18.66 13.08 9.14
C LEU A 243 -18.25 13.28 10.61
N LEU A 244 -18.66 12.40 11.51
CA LEU A 244 -18.29 12.48 12.93
C LEU A 244 -16.78 12.37 13.13
N ARG A 245 -16.11 11.49 12.37
CA ARG A 245 -14.65 11.38 12.39
C ARG A 245 -13.98 12.62 11.82
N TRP A 246 -14.50 13.18 10.75
CA TRP A 246 -14.02 14.44 10.19
C TRP A 246 -14.12 15.58 11.19
N LEU A 247 -15.27 15.75 11.88
CA LEU A 247 -15.44 16.75 12.95
C LEU A 247 -14.46 16.52 14.11
N GLN A 248 -14.22 15.26 14.47
CA GLN A 248 -13.22 14.90 15.49
C GLN A 248 -11.81 15.34 15.08
N CYS A 249 -11.44 15.17 13.79
CA CYS A 249 -10.16 15.67 13.27
C CYS A 249 -10.08 17.20 13.36
N LYS A 250 -11.15 17.91 12.97
CA LYS A 250 -11.20 19.38 13.10
C LYS A 250 -10.99 19.85 14.54
N PHE A 251 -11.61 19.16 15.50
CA PHE A 251 -11.40 19.45 16.92
C PHE A 251 -9.93 19.25 17.35
N TYR A 252 -9.27 18.17 16.86
CA TYR A 252 -7.86 17.95 17.20
C TYR A 252 -6.91 18.97 16.58
N MET A 253 -7.25 19.53 15.39
CA MET A 253 -6.46 20.59 14.75
C MET A 253 -6.48 21.90 15.55
N VAL A 254 -7.60 22.21 16.23
CA VAL A 254 -7.72 23.44 17.04
C VAL A 254 -6.99 23.33 18.37
N LYS A 255 -6.77 22.09 18.87
CA LYS A 255 -6.09 21.84 20.13
C LYS A 255 -4.58 21.67 20.03
N LYS A 256 -4.04 21.61 18.82
CA LYS A 256 -2.59 21.66 18.53
C LYS A 256 -2.14 23.10 18.37
#